data_e58f8ddf0827d047002d9d8982b2536f
#
_entry.id   e58f8ddf0827d047002d9d8982b2536f
#
_cell.length_a   1.000
_cell.length_b   1.000
_cell.length_c   1.000
_cell.angle_alpha   90.00
_cell.angle_beta   90.00
_cell.angle_gamma   90.00
#
_symmetry.space_group_name_H-M   'P 1'
#
loop_
_entity.id
_entity.type
_entity.pdbx_description
1 polymer ?
#
loop_
_entity_poly.entity_id
_entity_poly.type
_entity_poly.pdbx_seq_one_letter_code
_entity_poly.pdbx_strand_id
1 'polypeptide(L)'
;GLVAATGTLGQIIPPSIALVLLGDVMSNAYQRAQNDLGIFAVETVSVGDLFVGAIVPGLLICLFFLIYSIYFNRNLPANSDIDTNLTLQPILRSLVPPMLLIFLVLGSIIAGIATPTEAAAIGAMGAIGIALFLKKLSINLIKEVSQRTALITTMIFAILIGASIFSLIFRGVGGDALVDVIFELVPGGKYLSLIHISEPTRPLY
;
A
#
# COMPACT_ATOMS: atom_id res chain seq x y z
N GLY A 1 -21.73 4.94 -4.13
CA GLY A 1 -20.54 5.73 -4.52
C GLY A 1 -19.48 5.79 -3.43
N LEU A 2 -19.76 6.38 -2.24
CA LEU A 2 -18.78 6.63 -1.18
C LEU A 2 -18.16 5.32 -0.63
N VAL A 3 -18.97 4.30 -0.36
CA VAL A 3 -18.50 2.99 0.14
C VAL A 3 -17.51 2.34 -0.85
N ALA A 4 -17.77 2.44 -2.14
CA ALA A 4 -16.84 1.92 -3.16
C ALA A 4 -15.54 2.74 -3.22
N ALA A 5 -15.64 4.07 -3.08
CA ALA A 5 -14.48 4.95 -3.05
C ALA A 5 -13.62 4.74 -1.80
N THR A 6 -14.22 4.54 -0.62
CA THR A 6 -13.47 4.24 0.61
C THR A 6 -12.80 2.87 0.56
N GLY A 7 -13.32 1.92 -0.23
CA GLY A 7 -12.68 0.61 -0.46
C GLY A 7 -11.29 0.72 -1.09
N THR A 8 -11.03 1.77 -1.88
CA THR A 8 -9.70 2.00 -2.48
C THR A 8 -8.65 2.43 -1.46
N LEU A 9 -9.05 2.97 -0.32
CA LEU A 9 -8.13 3.36 0.76
C LEU A 9 -7.36 2.18 1.33
N GLY A 10 -7.94 0.98 1.30
CA GLY A 10 -7.28 -0.23 1.78
C GLY A 10 -6.02 -0.62 0.99
N GLN A 11 -5.81 -0.03 -0.20
CA GLN A 11 -4.58 -0.21 -0.98
C GLN A 11 -3.52 0.86 -0.72
N ILE A 12 -3.92 2.01 -0.17
CA ILE A 12 -3.04 3.16 0.08
C ILE A 12 -2.58 3.16 1.54
N ILE A 13 -3.50 2.84 2.46
CA ILE A 13 -3.20 2.83 3.90
C ILE A 13 -2.41 1.57 4.25
N PRO A 14 -1.26 1.70 4.94
CA PRO A 14 -0.48 0.55 5.38
C PRO A 14 -1.29 -0.39 6.31
N PRO A 15 -1.04 -1.71 6.24
CA PRO A 15 -0.11 -2.42 5.36
C PRO A 15 -0.66 -2.61 3.94
N SER A 16 0.11 -2.19 2.94
CA SER A 16 -0.28 -2.19 1.52
C SER A 16 0.70 -3.02 0.69
N ILE A 17 0.19 -3.97 -0.09
CA ILE A 17 1.00 -4.78 -1.00
C ILE A 17 1.66 -3.88 -2.06
N ALA A 18 0.95 -2.86 -2.55
CA ALA A 18 1.47 -1.92 -3.53
C ALA A 18 2.70 -1.16 -2.98
N LEU A 19 2.66 -0.70 -1.72
CA LEU A 19 3.79 -0.02 -1.09
C LEU A 19 4.97 -0.96 -0.83
N VAL A 20 4.74 -2.23 -0.52
CA VAL A 20 5.81 -3.23 -0.37
C VAL A 20 6.54 -3.43 -1.70
N LEU A 21 5.79 -3.66 -2.78
CA LEU A 21 6.36 -3.83 -4.12
C LEU A 21 7.07 -2.56 -4.62
N LEU A 22 6.47 -1.38 -4.36
CA LEU A 22 7.08 -0.10 -4.70
C LEU A 22 8.38 0.10 -3.92
N GLY A 23 8.43 -0.27 -2.65
CA GLY A 23 9.63 -0.21 -1.83
C GLY A 23 10.78 -1.03 -2.37
N ASP A 24 10.50 -2.24 -2.83
CA ASP A 24 11.48 -3.11 -3.47
C ASP A 24 12.02 -2.49 -4.78
N VAL A 25 11.13 -2.01 -5.63
CA VAL A 25 11.51 -1.40 -6.92
C VAL A 25 12.31 -0.11 -6.68
N MET A 26 11.85 0.76 -5.77
CA MET A 26 12.54 2.01 -5.43
C MET A 26 13.90 1.76 -4.79
N SER A 27 14.01 0.80 -3.86
CA SER A 27 15.27 0.46 -3.22
C SER A 27 16.29 -0.01 -4.24
N ASN A 28 15.90 -0.89 -5.17
CA ASN A 28 16.76 -1.37 -6.24
C ASN A 28 17.18 -0.25 -7.21
N ALA A 29 16.26 0.64 -7.57
CA ALA A 29 16.55 1.77 -8.46
C ALA A 29 17.49 2.79 -7.77
N TYR A 30 17.25 3.08 -6.50
CA TYR A 30 18.06 4.01 -5.71
C TYR A 30 19.49 3.49 -5.51
N GLN A 31 19.65 2.20 -5.21
CA GLN A 31 20.98 1.57 -5.12
C GLN A 31 21.76 1.62 -6.44
N ARG A 32 21.09 1.35 -7.58
CA ARG A 32 21.72 1.46 -8.89
C ARG A 32 22.18 2.88 -9.17
N ALA A 33 21.34 3.88 -8.93
CA ALA A 33 21.68 5.29 -9.12
C ALA A 33 22.87 5.72 -8.25
N GLN A 34 22.95 5.26 -7.00
CA GLN A 34 24.09 5.55 -6.14
C GLN A 34 25.38 4.89 -6.62
N ASN A 35 25.29 3.62 -7.08
CA ASN A 35 26.45 2.92 -7.67
C ASN A 35 26.97 3.63 -8.91
N ASP A 36 26.07 4.10 -9.79
CA ASP A 36 26.42 4.85 -10.99
C ASP A 36 27.11 6.19 -10.67
N LEU A 37 26.76 6.79 -9.53
CA LEU A 37 27.41 8.01 -9.00
C LEU A 37 28.71 7.72 -8.23
N GLY A 38 29.12 6.46 -8.09
CA GLY A 38 30.34 6.07 -7.36
C GLY A 38 30.20 6.17 -5.83
N ILE A 39 28.99 6.17 -5.31
CA ILE A 39 28.73 6.19 -3.86
C ILE A 39 28.80 4.75 -3.33
N PHE A 40 29.84 4.43 -2.58
CA PHE A 40 30.06 3.07 -2.05
C PHE A 40 29.28 2.77 -0.77
N ALA A 41 28.86 3.79 -0.01
CA ALA A 41 27.98 3.64 1.15
C ALA A 41 26.52 3.76 0.69
N VAL A 42 26.00 2.67 0.13
CA VAL A 42 24.67 2.67 -0.49
C VAL A 42 23.57 2.68 0.59
N GLU A 43 22.76 3.73 0.62
CA GLU A 43 21.56 3.79 1.43
C GLU A 43 20.42 3.04 0.73
N THR A 44 19.58 2.37 1.51
CA THR A 44 18.41 1.64 1.01
C THR A 44 17.13 2.33 1.43
N VAL A 45 16.15 2.39 0.53
CA VAL A 45 14.80 2.84 0.88
C VAL A 45 14.10 1.70 1.60
N SER A 46 13.70 1.92 2.84
CA SER A 46 12.96 0.93 3.62
C SER A 46 11.47 0.95 3.28
N VAL A 47 10.85 -0.24 3.23
CA VAL A 47 9.39 -0.35 3.14
C VAL A 47 8.71 0.30 4.35
N GLY A 48 9.35 0.28 5.52
CA GLY A 48 8.89 0.97 6.71
C GLY A 48 8.78 2.48 6.52
N ASP A 49 9.77 3.10 5.87
CA ASP A 49 9.77 4.53 5.56
C ASP A 49 8.62 4.91 4.63
N LEU A 50 8.34 4.06 3.63
CA LEU A 50 7.19 4.24 2.74
C LEU A 50 5.87 4.11 3.49
N PHE A 51 5.77 3.19 4.44
CA PHE A 51 4.57 3.06 5.27
C PHE A 51 4.35 4.31 6.13
N VAL A 52 5.39 4.82 6.78
CA VAL A 52 5.32 6.07 7.55
C VAL A 52 4.93 7.24 6.64
N GLY A 53 5.56 7.35 5.48
CA GLY A 53 5.26 8.39 4.51
C GLY A 53 3.81 8.34 3.99
N ALA A 54 3.22 7.15 3.86
CA ALA A 54 1.85 6.96 3.38
C ALA A 54 0.78 7.25 4.44
N ILE A 55 1.11 7.28 5.73
CA ILE A 55 0.15 7.54 6.81
C ILE A 55 -0.50 8.92 6.65
N VAL A 56 0.31 9.96 6.43
CA VAL A 56 -0.18 11.34 6.34
C VAL A 56 -1.14 11.53 5.15
N PRO A 57 -0.76 11.16 3.90
CA PRO A 57 -1.69 11.21 2.77
C PRO A 57 -2.94 10.35 2.97
N GLY A 58 -2.78 9.15 3.53
CA GLY A 58 -3.89 8.25 3.83
C GLY A 58 -4.90 8.86 4.80
N LEU A 59 -4.44 9.44 5.91
CA LEU A 59 -5.29 10.13 6.88
C LEU A 59 -5.97 11.36 6.27
N LEU A 60 -5.26 12.11 5.41
CA LEU A 60 -5.82 13.28 4.74
C LEU A 60 -6.96 12.88 3.79
N ILE A 61 -6.83 11.79 3.05
CA ILE A 61 -7.90 11.26 2.20
C ILE A 61 -9.08 10.78 3.06
N CYS A 62 -8.82 10.09 4.17
CA CYS A 62 -9.86 9.70 5.13
C CYS A 62 -10.63 10.93 5.64
N LEU A 63 -9.92 12.00 5.98
CA LEU A 63 -10.54 13.26 6.42
C LEU A 63 -11.42 13.87 5.33
N PHE A 64 -10.96 13.89 4.07
CA PHE A 64 -11.77 14.36 2.96
C PHE A 64 -13.03 13.54 2.76
N PHE A 65 -12.95 12.19 2.85
CA PHE A 65 -14.14 11.35 2.79
C PHE A 65 -15.09 11.57 3.95
N LEU A 66 -14.56 11.82 5.15
CA LEU A 66 -15.37 12.15 6.31
C LEU A 66 -16.13 13.47 6.09
N ILE A 67 -15.43 14.52 5.67
CA ILE A 67 -16.02 15.83 5.40
C ILE A 67 -17.08 15.72 4.30
N TYR A 68 -16.75 15.02 3.21
CA TYR A 68 -17.69 14.77 2.12
C TYR A 68 -18.94 14.03 2.62
N SER A 69 -18.76 12.98 3.42
CA SER A 69 -19.86 12.19 3.99
C SER A 69 -20.77 13.04 4.86
N ILE A 70 -20.22 13.88 5.74
CA ILE A 70 -20.98 14.77 6.61
C ILE A 70 -21.74 15.79 5.77
N TYR A 71 -21.08 16.39 4.77
CA TYR A 71 -21.70 17.43 3.95
C TYR A 71 -22.86 16.91 3.10
N PHE A 72 -22.68 15.76 2.43
CA PHE A 72 -23.68 15.19 1.54
C PHE A 72 -24.82 14.47 2.30
N ASN A 73 -24.55 13.83 3.44
CA ASN A 73 -25.55 13.09 4.20
C ASN A 73 -26.38 14.00 5.14
N ARG A 74 -25.99 15.26 5.30
CA ARG A 74 -26.68 16.18 6.22
C ARG A 74 -28.18 16.36 5.93
N ASN A 75 -28.58 16.22 4.67
CA ASN A 75 -29.96 16.46 4.21
C ASN A 75 -30.71 15.16 3.83
N LEU A 76 -30.11 13.98 4.06
CA LEU A 76 -30.81 12.73 3.84
C LEU A 76 -31.72 12.45 5.02
N PRO A 77 -33.02 12.07 4.75
CA PRO A 77 -33.89 11.65 5.83
C PRO A 77 -33.29 10.42 6.51
N ALA A 78 -33.24 10.44 7.83
CA ALA A 78 -32.88 9.26 8.59
C ALA A 78 -33.87 8.14 8.26
N ASN A 79 -33.38 7.05 7.65
CA ASN A 79 -34.21 5.87 7.43
C ASN A 79 -34.55 5.30 8.82
N SER A 80 -35.79 5.50 9.22
CA SER A 80 -36.30 5.06 10.51
C SER A 80 -36.48 3.54 10.65
N ASP A 81 -36.24 2.78 9.55
CA ASP A 81 -36.37 1.32 9.53
C ASP A 81 -35.08 0.56 9.91
N ILE A 82 -34.02 1.27 10.27
CA ILE A 82 -32.84 0.60 10.83
C ILE A 82 -33.14 0.35 12.31
N ASP A 83 -33.34 -0.91 12.65
CA ASP A 83 -33.38 -1.38 14.03
C ASP A 83 -32.15 -0.86 14.78
N THR A 84 -32.35 0.23 15.54
CA THR A 84 -31.28 0.95 16.26
C THR A 84 -30.78 0.20 17.50
N ASN A 85 -31.15 -1.06 17.67
CA ASN A 85 -30.57 -1.95 18.69
C ASN A 85 -29.13 -2.41 18.29
N LEU A 86 -28.36 -1.52 17.65
CA LEU A 86 -26.92 -1.74 17.44
C LEU A 86 -26.22 -1.69 18.80
N THR A 87 -26.16 -2.83 19.44
CA THR A 87 -25.35 -3.00 20.65
C THR A 87 -23.87 -2.86 20.22
N LEU A 88 -23.17 -1.87 20.75
CA LEU A 88 -21.74 -1.63 20.45
C LEU A 88 -20.86 -2.85 20.78
N GLN A 89 -21.28 -3.67 21.73
CA GLN A 89 -20.50 -4.81 22.20
C GLN A 89 -20.19 -5.87 21.13
N PRO A 90 -21.11 -6.36 20.29
CA PRO A 90 -20.78 -7.30 19.24
C PRO A 90 -19.92 -6.68 18.13
N ILE A 91 -20.09 -5.38 17.85
CA ILE A 91 -19.28 -4.66 16.88
C ILE A 91 -17.83 -4.60 17.38
N LEU A 92 -17.60 -4.14 18.60
CA LEU A 92 -16.27 -4.08 19.21
C LEU A 92 -15.62 -5.47 19.29
N ARG A 93 -16.36 -6.49 19.67
CA ARG A 93 -15.85 -7.87 19.76
C ARG A 93 -15.37 -8.42 18.40
N SER A 94 -15.99 -7.98 17.31
CA SER A 94 -15.61 -8.40 15.96
C SER A 94 -14.48 -7.54 15.39
N LEU A 95 -14.38 -6.28 15.77
CA LEU A 95 -13.46 -5.30 15.19
C LEU A 95 -12.11 -5.27 15.92
N VAL A 96 -12.12 -5.43 17.25
CA VAL A 96 -10.92 -5.32 18.08
C VAL A 96 -9.83 -6.33 17.71
N PRO A 97 -10.10 -7.64 17.51
CA PRO A 97 -9.04 -8.59 17.20
C PRO A 97 -8.31 -8.31 15.88
N PRO A 98 -9.00 -8.05 14.75
CA PRO A 98 -8.32 -7.68 13.51
C PRO A 98 -7.54 -6.36 13.62
N MET A 99 -8.10 -5.34 14.30
CA MET A 99 -7.43 -4.06 14.49
C MET A 99 -6.15 -4.22 15.31
N LEU A 100 -6.20 -4.98 16.39
CA LEU A 100 -5.03 -5.26 17.22
C LEU A 100 -3.95 -5.97 16.42
N LEU A 101 -4.33 -6.93 15.57
CA LEU A 101 -3.40 -7.63 14.70
C LEU A 101 -2.73 -6.68 13.69
N ILE A 102 -3.52 -5.77 13.07
CA ILE A 102 -3.00 -4.76 12.15
C ILE A 102 -2.00 -3.85 12.87
N PHE A 103 -2.34 -3.34 14.05
CA PHE A 103 -1.44 -2.48 14.84
C PHE A 103 -0.16 -3.21 15.25
N LEU A 104 -0.24 -4.50 15.60
CA LEU A 104 0.92 -5.29 15.97
C LEU A 104 1.85 -5.50 14.75
N VAL A 105 1.30 -5.90 13.62
CA VAL A 105 2.06 -6.13 12.38
C VAL A 105 2.69 -4.83 11.89
N LEU A 106 1.89 -3.78 11.73
CA LEU A 106 2.37 -2.49 11.24
C LEU A 106 3.36 -1.86 12.22
N GLY A 107 3.04 -1.91 13.52
CA GLY A 107 3.92 -1.38 14.57
C GLY A 107 5.27 -2.07 14.61
N SER A 108 5.34 -3.40 14.39
CA SER A 108 6.61 -4.14 14.33
C SER A 108 7.49 -3.73 13.16
N ILE A 109 6.88 -3.41 12.00
CA ILE A 109 7.60 -2.93 10.81
C ILE A 109 8.12 -1.51 11.03
N ILE A 110 7.26 -0.60 11.50
CA ILE A 110 7.62 0.81 11.74
C ILE A 110 8.69 0.93 12.84
N ALA A 111 8.62 0.10 13.87
CA ALA A 111 9.63 0.05 14.92
C ALA A 111 10.94 -0.61 14.48
N GLY A 112 11.04 -1.14 13.26
CA GLY A 112 12.22 -1.83 12.75
C GLY A 112 12.51 -3.17 13.44
N ILE A 113 11.54 -3.73 14.18
CA ILE A 113 11.68 -5.01 14.90
C ILE A 113 11.56 -6.20 13.95
N ALA A 114 10.73 -6.07 12.93
CA ALA A 114 10.47 -7.11 11.96
C ALA A 114 10.52 -6.56 10.52
N THR A 115 11.06 -7.34 9.61
CA THR A 115 10.94 -7.07 8.17
C THR A 115 9.48 -7.27 7.73
N PRO A 116 9.06 -6.68 6.60
CA PRO A 116 7.69 -6.88 6.08
C PRO A 116 7.32 -8.35 5.92
N THR A 117 8.27 -9.19 5.51
CA THR A 117 8.05 -10.64 5.33
C THR A 117 7.82 -11.36 6.65
N GLU A 118 8.62 -11.05 7.67
CA GLU A 118 8.47 -11.61 9.03
C GLU A 118 7.16 -11.16 9.66
N ALA A 119 6.84 -9.88 9.55
CA ALA A 119 5.61 -9.31 10.06
C ALA A 119 4.38 -9.91 9.37
N ALA A 120 4.44 -10.20 8.05
CA ALA A 120 3.39 -10.88 7.32
C ALA A 120 3.19 -12.32 7.83
N ALA A 121 4.27 -13.04 8.14
CA ALA A 121 4.19 -14.38 8.73
C ALA A 121 3.52 -14.35 10.12
N ILE A 122 3.90 -13.40 10.97
CA ILE A 122 3.28 -13.17 12.29
C ILE A 122 1.79 -12.83 12.11
N GLY A 123 1.48 -11.96 11.13
CA GLY A 123 0.10 -11.60 10.79
C GLY A 123 -0.74 -12.81 10.37
N ALA A 124 -0.20 -13.66 9.51
CA ALA A 124 -0.88 -14.89 9.08
C ALA A 124 -1.12 -15.85 10.25
N MET A 125 -0.13 -16.06 11.10
CA MET A 125 -0.26 -16.88 12.32
C MET A 125 -1.28 -16.28 13.29
N GLY A 126 -1.25 -14.96 13.48
CA GLY A 126 -2.21 -14.24 14.31
C GLY A 126 -3.65 -14.37 13.80
N ALA A 127 -3.85 -14.28 12.47
CA ALA A 127 -5.16 -14.46 11.86
C ALA A 127 -5.69 -15.89 12.06
N ILE A 128 -4.84 -16.91 11.91
CA ILE A 128 -5.16 -18.30 12.21
C ILE A 128 -5.51 -18.45 13.70
N GLY A 129 -4.73 -17.84 14.59
CA GLY A 129 -4.97 -17.84 16.03
C GLY A 129 -6.32 -17.23 16.40
N ILE A 130 -6.67 -16.08 15.79
CA ILE A 130 -7.98 -15.43 15.99
C ILE A 130 -9.11 -16.35 15.50
N ALA A 131 -8.97 -16.97 14.32
CA ALA A 131 -9.96 -17.88 13.76
C ALA A 131 -10.16 -19.13 14.65
N LEU A 132 -9.07 -19.66 15.22
CA LEU A 132 -9.09 -20.77 16.17
C LEU A 132 -9.81 -20.37 17.46
N PHE A 133 -9.46 -19.21 18.02
CA PHE A 133 -10.07 -18.69 19.26
C PHE A 133 -11.57 -18.46 19.08
N LEU A 134 -11.99 -17.96 17.94
CA LEU A 134 -13.39 -17.76 17.56
C LEU A 134 -14.10 -19.07 17.17
N LYS A 135 -13.42 -20.21 17.19
CA LYS A 135 -13.94 -21.52 16.76
C LYS A 135 -14.50 -21.54 15.33
N LYS A 136 -13.94 -20.70 14.45
CA LYS A 136 -14.32 -20.61 13.04
C LYS A 136 -13.30 -21.27 12.10
N LEU A 137 -12.19 -21.79 12.63
CA LEU A 137 -11.18 -22.46 11.83
C LEU A 137 -11.70 -23.81 11.34
N SER A 138 -11.64 -24.03 10.02
CA SER A 138 -11.96 -25.30 9.38
C SER A 138 -10.94 -25.60 8.28
N ILE A 139 -10.77 -26.87 7.95
CA ILE A 139 -9.88 -27.29 6.86
C ILE A 139 -10.34 -26.70 5.51
N ASN A 140 -11.65 -26.62 5.30
CA ASN A 140 -12.20 -26.03 4.10
C ASN A 140 -11.84 -24.53 3.99
N LEU A 141 -11.91 -23.78 5.10
CA LEU A 141 -11.51 -22.38 5.15
C LEU A 141 -10.03 -22.21 4.84
N ILE A 142 -9.16 -23.04 5.42
CA ILE A 142 -7.70 -23.01 5.14
C ILE A 142 -7.45 -23.26 3.65
N LYS A 143 -8.10 -24.27 3.08
CA LYS A 143 -7.98 -24.61 1.66
C LYS A 143 -8.43 -23.45 0.76
N GLU A 144 -9.58 -22.86 1.07
CA GLU A 144 -10.11 -21.71 0.31
C GLU A 144 -9.16 -20.52 0.39
N VAL A 145 -8.70 -20.15 1.59
CA VAL A 145 -7.75 -19.05 1.79
C VAL A 145 -6.45 -19.30 1.04
N SER A 146 -5.89 -20.53 1.13
CA SER A 146 -4.66 -20.90 0.43
C SER A 146 -4.83 -20.81 -1.09
N GLN A 147 -5.94 -21.27 -1.64
CA GLN A 147 -6.23 -21.17 -3.07
C GLN A 147 -6.37 -19.73 -3.53
N ARG A 148 -7.10 -18.90 -2.79
CA ARG A 148 -7.25 -17.46 -3.10
C ARG A 148 -5.91 -16.74 -3.02
N THR A 149 -5.11 -17.02 -2.00
CA THR A 149 -3.76 -16.43 -1.86
C THR A 149 -2.87 -16.82 -3.04
N ALA A 150 -2.85 -18.11 -3.42
CA ALA A 150 -2.09 -18.58 -4.57
C ALA A 150 -2.52 -17.87 -5.87
N LEU A 151 -3.82 -17.71 -6.08
CA LEU A 151 -4.36 -17.01 -7.26
C LEU A 151 -3.90 -15.55 -7.32
N ILE A 152 -4.03 -14.82 -6.21
CA ILE A 152 -3.63 -13.40 -6.13
C ILE A 152 -2.12 -13.28 -6.33
N THR A 153 -1.33 -14.13 -5.67
CA THR A 153 0.12 -14.13 -5.80
C THR A 153 0.55 -14.40 -7.25
N THR A 154 -0.05 -15.41 -7.89
CA THR A 154 0.24 -15.73 -9.31
C THR A 154 -0.12 -14.56 -10.23
N MET A 155 -1.25 -13.89 -9.97
CA MET A 155 -1.65 -12.71 -10.73
C MET A 155 -0.63 -11.57 -10.59
N ILE A 156 -0.16 -11.30 -9.38
CA ILE A 156 0.86 -10.27 -9.12
C ILE A 156 2.15 -10.60 -9.87
N PHE A 157 2.64 -11.84 -9.76
CA PHE A 157 3.84 -12.27 -10.49
C PHE A 157 3.69 -12.16 -12.00
N ALA A 158 2.53 -12.54 -12.55
CA ALA A 158 2.27 -12.40 -13.98
C ALA A 158 2.34 -10.93 -14.44
N ILE A 159 1.78 -10.01 -13.64
CA ILE A 159 1.85 -8.57 -13.91
C ILE A 159 3.30 -8.06 -13.83
N LEU A 160 4.07 -8.47 -12.83
CA LEU A 160 5.46 -8.07 -12.66
C LEU A 160 6.35 -8.57 -13.80
N ILE A 161 6.14 -9.81 -14.24
CA ILE A 161 6.86 -10.37 -15.42
C ILE A 161 6.50 -9.57 -16.66
N GLY A 162 5.22 -9.31 -16.91
CA GLY A 162 4.78 -8.50 -18.04
C GLY A 162 5.37 -7.09 -18.02
N ALA A 163 5.34 -6.43 -16.86
CA ALA A 163 5.94 -5.12 -16.66
C ALA A 163 7.46 -5.12 -16.90
N SER A 164 8.16 -6.17 -16.47
CA SER A 164 9.60 -6.31 -16.69
C SER A 164 9.95 -6.47 -18.17
N ILE A 165 9.18 -7.28 -18.91
CA ILE A 165 9.34 -7.44 -20.36
C ILE A 165 9.07 -6.12 -21.08
N PHE A 166 7.97 -5.44 -20.71
CA PHE A 166 7.64 -4.12 -21.26
C PHE A 166 8.77 -3.12 -21.01
N SER A 167 9.26 -3.02 -19.78
CA SER A 167 10.34 -2.12 -19.40
C SER A 167 11.61 -2.39 -20.19
N LEU A 168 11.96 -3.68 -20.40
CA LEU A 168 13.12 -4.07 -21.18
C LEU A 168 13.00 -3.62 -22.65
N ILE A 169 11.86 -3.87 -23.27
CA ILE A 169 11.59 -3.46 -24.65
C ILE A 169 11.59 -1.94 -24.76
N PHE A 170 10.91 -1.26 -23.85
CA PHE A 170 10.79 0.20 -23.82
C PHE A 170 12.16 0.89 -23.75
N ARG A 171 13.06 0.42 -22.89
CA ARG A 171 14.43 0.91 -22.82
C ARG A 171 15.22 0.57 -24.09
N GLY A 172 15.05 -0.64 -24.61
CA GLY A 172 15.74 -1.08 -25.83
C GLY A 172 15.44 -0.24 -27.07
N VAL A 173 14.24 0.36 -27.13
CA VAL A 173 13.86 1.27 -28.23
C VAL A 173 14.12 2.75 -27.92
N GLY A 174 14.82 3.04 -26.81
CA GLY A 174 15.14 4.42 -26.41
C GLY A 174 13.99 5.18 -25.78
N GLY A 175 13.02 4.47 -25.20
CA GLY A 175 11.82 5.05 -24.56
C GLY A 175 12.17 5.99 -23.41
N ASP A 176 13.23 5.74 -22.66
CA ASP A 176 13.71 6.61 -21.57
C ASP A 176 14.06 8.00 -22.12
N ALA A 177 14.81 8.08 -23.22
CA ALA A 177 15.15 9.35 -23.85
C ALA A 177 13.91 10.10 -24.38
N LEU A 178 12.91 9.38 -24.88
CA LEU A 178 11.65 9.97 -25.32
C LEU A 178 10.89 10.60 -24.14
N VAL A 179 10.88 9.91 -23.00
CA VAL A 179 10.24 10.40 -21.77
C VAL A 179 10.91 11.67 -21.29
N ASP A 180 12.25 11.72 -21.25
CA ASP A 180 13.02 12.90 -20.88
C ASP A 180 12.66 14.11 -21.76
N VAL A 181 12.62 13.92 -23.08
CA VAL A 181 12.20 14.99 -24.03
C VAL A 181 10.77 15.46 -23.78
N ILE A 182 9.85 14.52 -23.52
CA ILE A 182 8.45 14.90 -23.23
C ILE A 182 8.37 15.74 -21.95
N PHE A 183 9.11 15.39 -20.92
CA PHE A 183 9.12 16.13 -19.66
C PHE A 183 9.78 17.49 -19.76
N GLU A 184 10.77 17.67 -20.61
CA GLU A 184 11.36 18.99 -20.91
C GLU A 184 10.36 19.92 -21.62
N LEU A 185 9.44 19.35 -22.41
CA LEU A 185 8.42 20.10 -23.13
C LEU A 185 7.21 20.52 -22.26
N VAL A 186 7.04 19.93 -21.07
CA VAL A 186 5.91 20.26 -20.18
C VAL A 186 6.14 21.64 -19.54
N PRO A 187 5.32 22.67 -19.84
CA PRO A 187 5.43 23.97 -19.23
C PRO A 187 5.05 23.91 -17.76
N GLY A 188 5.99 24.22 -16.86
CA GLY A 188 5.72 24.24 -15.41
C GLY A 188 6.91 23.92 -14.52
N GLY A 189 8.03 23.51 -15.09
CA GLY A 189 9.29 23.29 -14.39
C GLY A 189 9.21 22.23 -13.27
N LYS A 190 10.17 22.28 -12.37
CA LYS A 190 10.41 21.31 -11.27
C LYS A 190 9.18 21.00 -10.39
N TYR A 191 8.22 21.89 -10.29
CA TYR A 191 7.06 21.75 -9.40
C TYR A 191 5.91 20.96 -10.01
N LEU A 192 5.83 20.83 -11.31
CA LEU A 192 4.76 20.09 -12.01
C LEU A 192 5.19 18.69 -12.45
N SER A 193 6.46 18.42 -12.51
CA SER A 193 6.98 17.10 -12.86
C SER A 193 7.21 16.27 -11.60
N LEU A 194 6.36 15.26 -11.37
CA LEU A 194 6.54 14.26 -10.30
C LEU A 194 7.88 13.53 -10.38
N ILE A 195 8.50 13.49 -11.57
CA ILE A 195 9.81 12.87 -11.78
C ILE A 195 10.93 13.77 -11.28
N HIS A 196 10.82 15.09 -11.41
CA HIS A 196 11.80 16.01 -10.83
C HIS A 196 11.77 16.02 -9.29
N ILE A 197 10.70 15.55 -8.67
CA ILE A 197 10.63 15.37 -7.22
C ILE A 197 11.32 14.06 -6.81
N SER A 198 11.31 13.05 -7.68
CA SER A 198 11.95 11.75 -7.42
C SER A 198 13.41 11.68 -7.86
N GLU A 199 13.94 12.69 -8.57
CA GLU A 199 15.33 12.79 -8.99
C GLU A 199 16.08 13.87 -8.18
N PRO A 200 16.49 13.59 -6.92
CA PRO A 200 17.14 14.60 -6.07
C PRO A 200 18.59 14.90 -6.46
N THR A 201 19.13 14.28 -7.48
CA THR A 201 20.58 14.24 -7.67
C THR A 201 21.10 14.36 -9.11
N ARG A 202 20.56 15.28 -9.91
CA ARG A 202 21.43 15.87 -10.93
C ARG A 202 22.06 17.12 -10.35
N PRO A 203 23.38 17.11 -10.04
CA PRO A 203 24.07 18.34 -9.74
C PRO A 203 23.94 19.25 -10.96
N LEU A 204 23.35 20.42 -10.76
CA LEU A 204 23.41 21.52 -11.71
C LEU A 204 24.89 21.96 -11.78
N TYR A 205 25.59 21.50 -12.79
CA TYR A 205 26.83 22.14 -13.24
C TYR A 205 26.48 23.18 -14.29
#